data_71ecfd96fa8cf3b50a84f20d032132dc
#
_entry.id   71ecfd96fa8cf3b50a84f20d032132dc
#
_cell.length_a   1.000
_cell.length_b   1.000
_cell.length_c   1.000
_cell.angle_alpha   90.00
_cell.angle_beta   90.00
_cell.angle_gamma   90.00
#
_symmetry.space_group_name_H-M   'P 1'
#
loop_
_entity.id
_entity.type
_entity.pdbx_description
1 polymer ?
#
loop_
_entity_poly.entity_id
_entity_poly.type
_entity_poly.pdbx_seq_one_letter_code
_entity_poly.pdbx_strand_id
1 'polypeptide(L)'
;MLAMAISAFSQDYLKLMSYNVRNTKGMDGIHNIQRVANVIINEAPDVVAVQELDSMTTRSNQKYVLGELAERTQMHATYAPAISFQGGKYGIGILSQEKPLTIRTYPLPGREEARMLLVAEFEDYYFACTHLSLTEEDRLASLDIIKNSVVKSNKPYFLAGDLNDKPNSKFIQALQQ
;
A
#
# COMPACT_ATOMS: atom_id res chain seq x y z
N MET A 1 31.16 -14.56 33.71
CA MET A 1 30.39 -14.58 32.47
C MET A 1 30.04 -13.13 32.14
N LEU A 2 30.75 -12.54 31.17
CA LEU A 2 30.53 -11.14 30.77
C LEU A 2 29.42 -11.12 29.73
N ALA A 3 28.26 -10.57 30.06
CA ALA A 3 27.19 -10.37 29.09
C ALA A 3 27.56 -9.16 28.21
N MET A 4 27.93 -9.42 26.94
CA MET A 4 28.02 -8.37 25.94
C MET A 4 26.60 -7.88 25.63
N ALA A 5 26.26 -6.67 26.06
CA ALA A 5 25.11 -5.97 25.54
C ALA A 5 25.43 -5.57 24.09
N ILE A 6 24.80 -6.26 23.14
CA ILE A 6 24.78 -5.83 21.73
C ILE A 6 23.83 -4.63 21.72
N SER A 7 24.35 -3.41 21.68
CA SER A 7 23.54 -2.24 21.33
C SER A 7 23.12 -2.43 19.86
N ALA A 8 21.86 -2.75 19.64
CA ALA A 8 21.27 -2.65 18.32
C ALA A 8 21.35 -1.15 17.95
N PHE A 9 22.15 -0.83 16.93
CA PHE A 9 22.08 0.47 16.29
C PHE A 9 20.66 0.61 15.72
N SER A 10 19.88 1.52 16.30
CA SER A 10 18.62 1.95 15.71
C SER A 10 18.92 2.46 14.31
N GLN A 11 18.24 1.92 13.31
CA GLN A 11 18.32 2.43 11.95
C GLN A 11 17.75 3.86 11.97
N ASP A 12 18.57 4.86 11.62
CA ASP A 12 18.15 6.26 11.58
C ASP A 12 17.28 6.60 10.34
N TYR A 13 16.78 5.61 9.60
CA TYR A 13 15.96 5.80 8.40
C TYR A 13 14.81 4.79 8.32
N LEU A 14 13.67 5.25 7.79
CA LEU A 14 12.49 4.44 7.48
C LEU A 14 12.48 4.07 6.00
N LYS A 15 12.53 2.78 5.67
CA LYS A 15 12.51 2.29 4.29
C LYS A 15 11.08 2.05 3.82
N LEU A 16 10.59 2.91 2.92
CA LEU A 16 9.27 2.83 2.34
C LEU A 16 9.34 2.19 0.95
N MET A 17 8.35 1.36 0.62
CA MET A 17 8.20 0.74 -0.69
C MET A 17 6.79 0.95 -1.25
N SER A 18 6.67 1.19 -2.56
CA SER A 18 5.41 1.10 -3.31
C SER A 18 5.53 0.03 -4.38
N TYR A 19 4.57 -0.90 -4.45
CA TYR A 19 4.62 -2.03 -5.36
C TYR A 19 3.23 -2.38 -5.91
N ASN A 20 2.96 -1.99 -7.17
CA ASN A 20 1.84 -2.55 -7.91
C ASN A 20 2.19 -3.98 -8.32
N VAL A 21 1.52 -4.96 -7.73
CA VAL A 21 1.84 -6.39 -7.89
C VAL A 21 1.09 -7.05 -9.05
N ARG A 22 0.22 -6.29 -9.77
CA ARG A 22 -0.53 -6.78 -10.93
C ARG A 22 -1.19 -8.13 -10.65
N ASN A 23 -1.97 -8.23 -9.57
CA ASN A 23 -2.54 -9.49 -9.06
C ASN A 23 -1.56 -10.68 -9.04
N THR A 24 -0.28 -10.43 -8.75
CA THR A 24 0.85 -11.37 -8.74
C THR A 24 1.23 -11.96 -10.10
N LYS A 25 0.68 -11.42 -11.20
CA LYS A 25 0.95 -11.89 -12.57
C LYS A 25 2.23 -11.28 -13.14
N GLY A 26 3.22 -12.11 -13.38
CA GLY A 26 4.48 -11.70 -14.01
C GLY A 26 4.34 -11.39 -15.51
N MET A 27 5.41 -10.88 -16.11
CA MET A 27 5.48 -10.62 -17.57
C MET A 27 5.35 -11.89 -18.41
N ASP A 28 5.65 -13.03 -17.82
CA ASP A 28 5.43 -14.37 -18.40
C ASP A 28 3.97 -14.85 -18.34
N GLY A 29 3.07 -14.04 -17.80
CA GLY A 29 1.67 -14.36 -17.61
C GLY A 29 1.35 -15.28 -16.43
N ILE A 30 2.35 -15.70 -15.66
CA ILE A 30 2.21 -16.65 -14.54
C ILE A 30 1.95 -15.89 -13.23
N HIS A 31 0.88 -16.28 -12.52
CA HIS A 31 0.61 -15.78 -11.16
C HIS A 31 1.53 -16.49 -10.17
N ASN A 32 2.32 -15.71 -9.42
CA ASN A 32 3.28 -16.28 -8.47
C ASN A 32 3.50 -15.34 -7.27
N ILE A 33 2.79 -15.65 -6.18
CA ILE A 33 2.88 -14.88 -4.92
C ILE A 33 4.29 -14.94 -4.34
N GLN A 34 5.00 -16.09 -4.47
CA GLN A 34 6.36 -16.23 -3.94
C GLN A 34 7.37 -15.29 -4.62
N ARG A 35 7.21 -15.04 -5.93
CA ARG A 35 8.06 -14.06 -6.62
C ARG A 35 7.87 -12.64 -6.06
N VAL A 36 6.64 -12.25 -5.81
CA VAL A 36 6.33 -10.95 -5.20
C VAL A 36 6.90 -10.87 -3.78
N ALA A 37 6.69 -11.92 -2.98
CA ALA A 37 7.25 -11.99 -1.62
C ALA A 37 8.80 -11.90 -1.63
N ASN A 38 9.46 -12.58 -2.56
CA ASN A 38 10.93 -12.55 -2.67
C ASN A 38 11.46 -11.13 -2.96
N VAL A 39 10.75 -10.34 -3.79
CA VAL A 39 11.11 -8.92 -4.02
C VAL A 39 11.04 -8.13 -2.72
N ILE A 40 9.95 -8.28 -1.97
CA ILE A 40 9.76 -7.58 -0.69
C ILE A 40 10.83 -8.01 0.34
N ILE A 41 11.10 -9.31 0.44
CA ILE A 41 12.12 -9.85 1.36
C ILE A 41 13.51 -9.30 1.01
N ASN A 42 13.88 -9.32 -0.28
CA ASN A 42 15.20 -8.85 -0.73
C ASN A 42 15.39 -7.34 -0.52
N GLU A 43 14.32 -6.56 -0.69
CA GLU A 43 14.36 -5.12 -0.44
C GLU A 43 14.29 -4.77 1.05
N ALA A 44 13.78 -5.67 1.89
CA ALA A 44 13.63 -5.50 3.34
C ALA A 44 13.08 -4.11 3.74
N PRO A 45 11.88 -3.70 3.26
CA PRO A 45 11.26 -2.45 3.63
C PRO A 45 10.63 -2.56 5.03
N ASP A 46 10.48 -1.40 5.73
CA ASP A 46 9.73 -1.31 6.96
C ASP A 46 8.22 -1.33 6.70
N VAL A 47 7.80 -0.69 5.59
CA VAL A 47 6.40 -0.66 5.16
C VAL A 47 6.26 -0.62 3.63
N VAL A 48 5.24 -1.30 3.11
CA VAL A 48 4.97 -1.43 1.67
C VAL A 48 3.52 -1.03 1.37
N ALA A 49 3.34 -0.09 0.45
CA ALA A 49 2.06 0.14 -0.22
C ALA A 49 1.91 -0.85 -1.38
N VAL A 50 0.87 -1.68 -1.34
CA VAL A 50 0.66 -2.73 -2.35
C VAL A 50 -0.64 -2.45 -3.11
N GLN A 51 -0.56 -2.40 -4.44
CA GLN A 51 -1.71 -2.17 -5.31
C GLN A 51 -2.03 -3.43 -6.11
N GLU A 52 -3.26 -3.48 -6.65
CA GLU A 52 -3.77 -4.57 -7.48
C GLU A 52 -3.83 -5.92 -6.77
N LEU A 53 -4.44 -5.93 -5.59
CA LEU A 53 -4.58 -7.10 -4.74
C LEU A 53 -5.94 -7.77 -4.87
N ASP A 54 -5.93 -9.06 -5.18
CA ASP A 54 -7.11 -9.92 -5.09
C ASP A 54 -7.30 -10.46 -3.66
N SER A 55 -8.55 -10.57 -3.26
CA SER A 55 -8.97 -11.28 -2.05
C SER A 55 -10.13 -12.19 -2.38
N MET A 56 -9.92 -13.50 -2.29
CA MET A 56 -10.93 -14.54 -2.52
C MET A 56 -11.58 -14.49 -3.92
N THR A 57 -10.87 -14.00 -4.94
CA THR A 57 -11.37 -13.99 -6.32
C THR A 57 -11.16 -15.32 -7.01
N THR A 58 -11.96 -15.61 -8.06
CA THR A 58 -11.77 -16.82 -8.87
C THR A 58 -10.38 -16.87 -9.50
N ARG A 59 -9.87 -15.75 -10.05
CA ARG A 59 -8.54 -15.72 -10.68
C ARG A 59 -7.38 -15.87 -9.69
N SER A 60 -7.58 -15.58 -8.41
CA SER A 60 -6.58 -15.83 -7.35
C SER A 60 -6.71 -17.23 -6.74
N ASN A 61 -7.55 -18.12 -7.31
CA ASN A 61 -7.88 -19.42 -6.73
C ASN A 61 -8.41 -19.31 -5.29
N GLN A 62 -9.30 -18.36 -5.04
CA GLN A 62 -9.91 -18.09 -3.72
C GLN A 62 -8.87 -17.75 -2.63
N LYS A 63 -7.72 -17.19 -3.01
CA LYS A 63 -6.68 -16.79 -2.05
C LYS A 63 -6.88 -15.36 -1.57
N TYR A 64 -6.59 -15.13 -0.31
CA TYR A 64 -6.36 -13.80 0.24
C TYR A 64 -4.89 -13.42 0.01
N VAL A 65 -4.61 -12.80 -1.16
CA VAL A 65 -3.25 -12.58 -1.66
C VAL A 65 -2.38 -11.78 -0.69
N LEU A 66 -2.92 -10.70 -0.07
CA LEU A 66 -2.15 -9.91 0.89
C LEU A 66 -1.79 -10.71 2.15
N GLY A 67 -2.70 -11.57 2.63
CA GLY A 67 -2.42 -12.46 3.77
C GLY A 67 -1.32 -13.47 3.44
N GLU A 68 -1.36 -14.05 2.24
CA GLU A 68 -0.30 -14.94 1.76
C GLU A 68 1.07 -14.23 1.62
N LEU A 69 1.08 -12.95 1.23
CA LEU A 69 2.29 -12.15 1.21
C LEU A 69 2.79 -11.86 2.63
N ALA A 70 1.88 -11.46 3.55
CA ALA A 70 2.21 -11.18 4.94
C ALA A 70 2.86 -12.37 5.64
N GLU A 71 2.31 -13.58 5.43
CA GLU A 71 2.86 -14.83 5.99
C GLU A 71 4.29 -15.08 5.49
N ARG A 72 4.54 -14.93 4.17
CA ARG A 72 5.86 -15.17 3.56
C ARG A 72 6.90 -14.13 3.93
N THR A 73 6.48 -12.88 4.13
CA THR A 73 7.35 -11.76 4.47
C THR A 73 7.49 -11.53 5.98
N GLN A 74 6.69 -12.23 6.79
CA GLN A 74 6.56 -12.04 8.24
C GLN A 74 6.14 -10.60 8.61
N MET A 75 5.33 -9.96 7.76
CA MET A 75 4.81 -8.61 7.97
C MET A 75 3.32 -8.64 8.35
N HIS A 76 2.83 -7.56 8.93
CA HIS A 76 1.41 -7.35 9.21
C HIS A 76 0.67 -6.90 7.95
N ALA A 77 -0.50 -7.49 7.67
CA ALA A 77 -1.35 -7.14 6.53
C ALA A 77 -2.49 -6.22 6.94
N THR A 78 -2.67 -5.12 6.19
CA THR A 78 -3.84 -4.24 6.29
C THR A 78 -4.44 -4.08 4.89
N TYR A 79 -5.68 -4.53 4.67
CA TYR A 79 -6.33 -4.56 3.36
C TYR A 79 -7.49 -3.57 3.28
N ALA A 80 -7.61 -2.88 2.14
CA ALA A 80 -8.75 -2.04 1.80
C ALA A 80 -9.36 -2.48 0.46
N PRO A 81 -10.55 -3.11 0.46
CA PRO A 81 -11.25 -3.46 -0.76
C PRO A 81 -11.78 -2.20 -1.46
N ALA A 82 -11.58 -2.08 -2.77
CA ALA A 82 -12.13 -1.02 -3.60
C ALA A 82 -13.41 -1.48 -4.31
N ILE A 83 -13.40 -2.68 -4.91
CA ILE A 83 -14.52 -3.24 -5.67
C ILE A 83 -14.80 -4.70 -5.31
N SER A 84 -16.04 -5.16 -5.61
CA SER A 84 -16.37 -6.57 -5.71
C SER A 84 -15.92 -7.09 -7.07
N PHE A 85 -15.21 -8.21 -7.10
CA PHE A 85 -14.64 -8.74 -8.35
C PHE A 85 -14.55 -10.27 -8.32
N GLN A 86 -15.09 -10.93 -9.34
CA GLN A 86 -15.03 -12.39 -9.53
C GLN A 86 -15.33 -13.22 -8.27
N GLY A 87 -16.40 -12.87 -7.56
CA GLY A 87 -16.84 -13.58 -6.35
C GLY A 87 -16.10 -13.17 -5.06
N GLY A 88 -15.06 -12.37 -5.16
CA GLY A 88 -14.28 -11.84 -4.05
C GLY A 88 -14.19 -10.31 -4.07
N LYS A 89 -13.04 -9.78 -3.68
CA LYS A 89 -12.72 -8.36 -3.64
C LYS A 89 -11.40 -8.08 -4.36
N TYR A 90 -11.29 -6.86 -4.87
CA TYR A 90 -10.05 -6.32 -5.42
C TYR A 90 -9.79 -4.94 -4.82
N GLY A 91 -8.52 -4.63 -4.54
CA GLY A 91 -8.19 -3.39 -3.85
C GLY A 91 -6.70 -3.19 -3.62
N ILE A 92 -6.40 -2.51 -2.53
CA ILE A 92 -5.06 -2.12 -2.11
C ILE A 92 -4.75 -2.62 -0.70
N GLY A 93 -3.49 -2.58 -0.30
CA GLY A 93 -3.09 -2.99 1.03
C GLY A 93 -1.78 -2.36 1.49
N ILE A 94 -1.51 -2.52 2.77
CA ILE A 94 -0.25 -2.18 3.41
C ILE A 94 0.31 -3.45 4.04
N LEU A 95 1.58 -3.75 3.79
CA LEU A 95 2.39 -4.66 4.59
C LEU A 95 3.33 -3.83 5.45
N SER A 96 3.49 -4.18 6.73
CA SER A 96 4.35 -3.43 7.66
C SER A 96 5.03 -4.34 8.67
N GLN A 97 6.27 -4.01 9.07
CA GLN A 97 6.98 -4.71 10.13
C GLN A 97 6.27 -4.51 11.48
N GLU A 98 5.76 -3.32 11.72
CA GLU A 98 4.99 -2.98 12.91
C GLU A 98 3.49 -3.11 12.65
N LYS A 99 2.74 -3.47 13.69
CA LYS A 99 1.29 -3.46 13.63
C LYS A 99 0.78 -2.02 13.72
N PRO A 100 -0.10 -1.56 12.79
CA PRO A 100 -0.68 -0.24 12.88
C PRO A 100 -1.49 -0.03 14.16
N LEU A 101 -1.42 1.17 14.74
CA LEU A 101 -2.21 1.60 15.89
C LEU A 101 -3.66 1.85 15.49
N THR A 102 -3.86 2.55 14.37
CA THR A 102 -5.19 2.81 13.80
C THR A 102 -5.17 2.67 12.27
N ILE A 103 -6.36 2.40 11.70
CA ILE A 103 -6.56 2.25 10.27
C ILE A 103 -7.78 3.08 9.87
N ARG A 104 -7.66 3.84 8.77
CA ARG A 104 -8.76 4.58 8.16
C ARG A 104 -8.78 4.34 6.66
N THR A 105 -9.98 4.31 6.08
CA THR A 105 -10.16 4.16 4.64
C THR A 105 -11.07 5.26 4.12
N TYR A 106 -10.76 5.78 2.93
CA TYR A 106 -11.54 6.82 2.27
C TYR A 106 -11.81 6.40 0.84
N PRO A 107 -13.09 6.34 0.40
CA PRO A 107 -13.41 6.16 -1.00
C PRO A 107 -12.87 7.34 -1.82
N LEU A 108 -12.27 7.03 -2.96
CA LEU A 108 -11.77 8.03 -3.91
C LEU A 108 -12.56 7.93 -5.23
N PRO A 109 -12.68 9.05 -5.97
CA PRO A 109 -13.25 9.06 -7.31
C PRO A 109 -12.53 8.11 -8.26
N GLY A 110 -13.31 7.41 -9.08
CA GLY A 110 -12.80 6.51 -10.12
C GLY A 110 -13.99 6.05 -10.98
N ARG A 111 -14.20 6.71 -12.14
CA ARG A 111 -15.32 6.40 -13.04
C ARG A 111 -15.18 5.08 -13.76
N GLU A 112 -13.93 4.64 -14.00
CA GLU A 112 -13.62 3.34 -14.59
C GLU A 112 -13.65 2.21 -13.57
N GLU A 113 -13.25 2.52 -12.32
CA GLU A 113 -13.19 1.59 -11.21
C GLU A 113 -13.12 2.38 -9.89
N ALA A 114 -13.91 2.02 -8.89
CA ALA A 114 -13.85 2.67 -7.59
C ALA A 114 -12.46 2.56 -6.97
N ARG A 115 -11.99 3.64 -6.37
CA ARG A 115 -10.66 3.77 -5.79
C ARG A 115 -10.73 3.97 -4.28
N MET A 116 -9.63 3.69 -3.60
CA MET A 116 -9.52 3.81 -2.15
C MET A 116 -8.21 4.47 -1.75
N LEU A 117 -8.27 5.21 -0.64
CA LEU A 117 -7.12 5.61 0.14
C LEU A 117 -7.17 4.81 1.45
N LEU A 118 -6.09 4.12 1.77
CA LEU A 118 -5.88 3.39 3.02
C LEU A 118 -4.82 4.12 3.83
N VAL A 119 -5.13 4.55 5.06
CA VAL A 119 -4.21 5.25 5.95
C VAL A 119 -3.99 4.40 7.20
N ALA A 120 -2.76 4.07 7.48
CA ALA A 120 -2.29 3.39 8.68
C ALA A 120 -1.49 4.37 9.56
N GLU A 121 -1.79 4.41 10.86
CA GLU A 121 -1.03 5.14 11.86
C GLU A 121 -0.09 4.20 12.58
N PHE A 122 1.18 4.59 12.69
CA PHE A 122 2.20 3.93 13.48
C PHE A 122 2.64 4.84 14.64
N GLU A 123 3.55 4.37 15.49
CA GLU A 123 4.00 5.16 16.65
C GLU A 123 4.59 6.50 16.22
N ASP A 124 5.46 6.50 15.19
CA ASP A 124 6.23 7.68 14.79
C ASP A 124 5.77 8.32 13.46
N TYR A 125 4.86 7.70 12.69
CA TYR A 125 4.47 8.18 11.37
C TYR A 125 3.08 7.70 10.95
N TYR A 126 2.55 8.34 9.89
CA TYR A 126 1.42 7.84 9.11
C TYR A 126 1.89 7.35 7.74
N PHE A 127 1.34 6.24 7.29
CA PHE A 127 1.59 5.73 5.95
C PHE A 127 0.28 5.50 5.23
N ALA A 128 0.15 6.09 4.04
CA ALA A 128 -1.03 5.98 3.20
C ALA A 128 -0.72 5.25 1.90
N CYS A 129 -1.61 4.32 1.53
CA CYS A 129 -1.57 3.59 0.27
C CYS A 129 -2.76 3.98 -0.60
N THR A 130 -2.53 4.20 -1.89
CA THR A 130 -3.58 4.45 -2.88
C THR A 130 -3.27 3.80 -4.22
N HIS A 131 -4.31 3.65 -5.06
CA HIS A 131 -4.22 3.39 -6.49
C HIS A 131 -5.24 4.29 -7.18
N LEU A 132 -4.77 5.37 -7.80
CA LEU A 132 -5.62 6.43 -8.34
C LEU A 132 -6.24 6.05 -9.69
N SER A 133 -7.28 6.80 -10.08
CA SER A 133 -7.96 6.69 -11.37
C SER A 133 -7.01 6.97 -12.54
N LEU A 134 -7.29 6.34 -13.69
CA LEU A 134 -6.64 6.65 -14.97
C LEU A 134 -7.09 8.00 -15.51
N THR A 135 -8.20 8.55 -15.01
CA THR A 135 -8.80 9.80 -15.46
C THR A 135 -8.29 10.99 -14.64
N GLU A 136 -7.79 12.04 -15.31
CA GLU A 136 -7.19 13.22 -14.66
C GLU A 136 -8.19 13.93 -13.73
N GLU A 137 -9.44 14.11 -14.14
CA GLU A 137 -10.46 14.80 -13.35
C GLU A 137 -10.76 14.06 -12.04
N ASP A 138 -10.77 12.72 -12.06
CA ASP A 138 -10.99 11.91 -10.86
C ASP A 138 -9.78 12.00 -9.91
N ARG A 139 -8.55 12.03 -10.47
CA ARG A 139 -7.35 12.25 -9.66
C ARG A 139 -7.37 13.62 -8.99
N LEU A 140 -7.71 14.67 -9.75
CA LEU A 140 -7.83 16.03 -9.20
C LEU A 140 -8.92 16.12 -8.12
N ALA A 141 -10.06 15.46 -8.32
CA ALA A 141 -11.12 15.39 -7.33
C ALA A 141 -10.72 14.59 -6.06
N SER A 142 -9.70 13.75 -6.15
CA SER A 142 -9.17 13.01 -4.99
C SER A 142 -8.29 13.88 -4.08
N LEU A 143 -7.79 15.03 -4.54
CA LEU A 143 -6.84 15.88 -3.81
C LEU A 143 -7.36 16.31 -2.44
N ASP A 144 -8.58 16.83 -2.38
CA ASP A 144 -9.15 17.30 -1.12
C ASP A 144 -9.35 16.15 -0.13
N ILE A 145 -9.74 14.97 -0.61
CA ILE A 145 -9.91 13.79 0.23
C ILE A 145 -8.54 13.37 0.80
N ILE A 146 -7.51 13.33 -0.04
CA ILE A 146 -6.15 12.97 0.37
C ILE A 146 -5.60 14.00 1.36
N LYS A 147 -5.69 15.31 1.07
CA LYS A 147 -5.23 16.39 1.97
C LYS A 147 -5.98 16.40 3.31
N ASN A 148 -7.29 16.15 3.30
CA ASN A 148 -8.10 16.08 4.52
C ASN A 148 -7.89 14.78 5.31
N SER A 149 -7.31 13.73 4.70
CA SER A 149 -6.94 12.50 5.41
C SER A 149 -5.70 12.67 6.29
N VAL A 150 -4.90 13.71 6.05
CA VAL A 150 -3.73 14.05 6.85
C VAL A 150 -4.19 14.50 8.23
N VAL A 151 -3.80 13.75 9.24
CA VAL A 151 -4.15 14.07 10.62
C VAL A 151 -3.27 15.23 11.08
N LYS A 152 -3.86 16.23 11.73
CA LYS A 152 -3.10 17.33 12.40
C LYS A 152 -2.33 16.73 13.57
N SER A 153 -1.13 16.30 13.32
CA SER A 153 -0.21 15.76 14.33
C SER A 153 1.23 16.19 13.99
N ASN A 154 2.14 15.98 14.92
CA ASN A 154 3.56 16.21 14.67
C ASN A 154 4.26 15.04 13.96
N LYS A 155 3.52 13.95 13.68
CA LYS A 155 4.07 12.78 12.99
C LYS A 155 4.14 13.05 11.48
N PRO A 156 5.22 12.65 10.80
CA PRO A 156 5.29 12.70 9.34
C PRO A 156 4.20 11.84 8.69
N TYR A 157 3.70 12.28 7.54
CA TYR A 157 2.71 11.58 6.73
C TYR A 157 3.31 11.24 5.37
N PHE A 158 3.36 9.96 5.04
CA PHE A 158 3.86 9.46 3.77
C PHE A 158 2.71 8.91 2.93
N LEU A 159 2.59 9.39 1.68
CA LEU A 159 1.67 8.85 0.68
C LEU A 159 2.46 8.07 -0.36
N ALA A 160 2.10 6.81 -0.55
CA ALA A 160 2.68 5.94 -1.56
C ALA A 160 1.58 5.23 -2.36
N GLY A 161 1.92 4.80 -3.57
CA GLY A 161 0.96 4.07 -4.41
C GLY A 161 1.21 4.23 -5.89
N ASP A 162 0.30 3.65 -6.68
CA ASP A 162 0.22 3.89 -8.11
C ASP A 162 -0.67 5.12 -8.35
N LEU A 163 -0.04 6.24 -8.62
CA LEU A 163 -0.73 7.51 -8.81
C LEU A 163 -1.31 7.66 -10.22
N ASN A 164 -1.00 6.73 -11.14
CA ASN A 164 -1.44 6.75 -12.54
C ASN A 164 -1.19 8.09 -13.23
N ASP A 165 -0.09 8.77 -12.85
CA ASP A 165 0.22 10.11 -13.34
C ASP A 165 1.72 10.31 -13.55
N LYS A 166 2.06 11.38 -14.27
CA LYS A 166 3.44 11.77 -14.55
C LYS A 166 3.94 12.76 -13.49
N PRO A 167 5.26 12.81 -13.23
CA PRO A 167 5.82 13.69 -12.19
C PRO A 167 5.49 15.19 -12.35
N ASN A 168 5.23 15.65 -13.57
CA ASN A 168 4.92 17.04 -13.90
C ASN A 168 3.43 17.30 -14.18
N SER A 169 2.55 16.39 -13.80
CA SER A 169 1.10 16.57 -13.97
C SER A 169 0.53 17.62 -13.03
N LYS A 170 -0.67 18.12 -13.37
CA LYS A 170 -1.41 19.07 -12.52
C LYS A 170 -1.72 18.49 -11.14
N PHE A 171 -2.07 17.18 -11.08
CA PHE A 171 -2.33 16.50 -9.82
C PHE A 171 -1.09 16.48 -8.92
N ILE A 172 0.07 16.05 -9.45
CA ILE A 172 1.31 15.99 -8.68
C ILE A 172 1.74 17.38 -8.21
N GLN A 173 1.65 18.40 -9.07
CA GLN A 173 1.95 19.80 -8.70
C GLN A 173 1.03 20.30 -7.57
N ALA A 174 -0.27 19.98 -7.64
CA ALA A 174 -1.24 20.38 -6.63
C ALA A 174 -1.10 19.59 -5.30
N LEU A 175 -0.60 18.36 -5.36
CA LEU A 175 -0.32 17.55 -4.18
C LEU A 175 0.88 18.07 -3.38
N GLN A 176 1.85 18.72 -4.04
CA GLN A 176 3.07 19.28 -3.45
C GLN A 176 2.87 20.67 -2.81
N GLN A 177 1.73 21.30 -3.01
CA GLN A 177 1.35 22.60 -2.43
C GLN A 177 0.60 22.44 -1.09
#